data_5dd1bcf9f74e482194576c5b21754529
#
_entry.id   5dd1bcf9f74e482194576c5b21754529
#
_cell.length_a   1.000
_cell.length_b   1.000
_cell.length_c   1.000
_cell.angle_alpha   90.00
_cell.angle_beta   90.00
_cell.angle_gamma   90.00
#
_symmetry.space_group_name_H-M   'P 1'
#
loop_
_entity.id
_entity.type
_entity.pdbx_description
1 polymer ?
#
loop_
_entity_poly.entity_id
_entity_poly.type
_entity_poly.pdbx_seq_one_letter_code
_entity_poly.pdbx_strand_id
1 'polypeptide(L)'
;MSDYNLETKCIHSGYTPSKGEPCALPVYQSTTYKYDTTDEMGQLFDLKADGYFYTRLQNPTNDAVAAKIADLEGGVAAILTSSGQAANFYAVFNICEAGDHVVAASTIYGGTFNLLAVTFKKLGIDCTFVDTDATEEEIAAAFKPNTKVRSEERRVGKECQLRCR
;
A
#
# COMPACT_ATOMS: atom_id res chain seq x y z
N MET A 1 -6.75 -5.28 17.61
CA MET A 1 -5.41 -5.85 17.31
C MET A 1 -5.18 -6.99 18.29
N SER A 2 -4.75 -8.15 17.81
CA SER A 2 -4.46 -9.30 18.67
C SER A 2 -3.19 -9.05 19.48
N ASP A 3 -3.20 -9.38 20.79
CA ASP A 3 -2.02 -9.30 21.67
C ASP A 3 -1.01 -10.44 21.40
N TYR A 4 -1.01 -10.99 20.19
CA TYR A 4 -0.11 -12.08 19.81
C TYR A 4 1.31 -11.58 19.55
N ASN A 5 2.29 -12.43 19.87
CA ASN A 5 3.68 -12.24 19.47
C ASN A 5 3.80 -12.25 17.94
N LEU A 6 4.86 -11.66 17.41
CA LEU A 6 5.07 -11.51 15.96
C LEU A 6 5.01 -12.85 15.22
N GLU A 7 5.63 -13.90 15.78
CA GLU A 7 5.64 -15.25 15.20
C GLU A 7 4.22 -15.84 15.10
N THR A 8 3.40 -15.60 16.11
CA THR A 8 1.99 -16.05 16.11
C THR A 8 1.17 -15.26 15.10
N LYS A 9 1.40 -13.96 14.99
CA LYS A 9 0.77 -13.11 13.97
C LYS A 9 1.11 -13.56 12.54
N CYS A 10 2.37 -13.94 12.28
CA CYS A 10 2.78 -14.45 10.97
C CYS A 10 1.94 -15.66 10.51
N ILE A 11 1.47 -16.47 11.48
CA ILE A 11 0.66 -17.67 11.20
C ILE A 11 -0.84 -17.34 11.18
N HIS A 12 -1.34 -16.65 12.21
CA HIS A 12 -2.77 -16.58 12.52
C HIS A 12 -3.46 -15.28 12.10
N SER A 13 -2.72 -14.19 11.84
CA SER A 13 -3.36 -12.91 11.44
C SER A 13 -3.97 -12.96 10.05
N GLY A 14 -4.99 -12.15 9.82
CA GLY A 14 -5.63 -11.93 8.53
C GLY A 14 -6.77 -12.89 8.21
N TYR A 15 -6.87 -14.05 8.86
CA TYR A 15 -7.97 -14.98 8.67
C TYR A 15 -8.34 -15.70 9.97
N THR A 16 -9.60 -15.67 10.31
CA THR A 16 -10.15 -16.43 11.45
C THR A 16 -11.29 -17.32 10.92
N PRO A 17 -11.08 -18.64 10.83
CA PRO A 17 -12.10 -19.54 10.33
C PRO A 17 -13.28 -19.62 11.28
N SER A 18 -14.49 -19.63 10.73
CA SER A 18 -15.73 -19.93 11.45
C SER A 18 -15.89 -21.44 11.63
N LYS A 19 -16.92 -21.82 12.40
CA LYS A 19 -17.20 -23.25 12.63
C LYS A 19 -17.50 -23.99 11.31
N GLY A 20 -16.68 -24.99 11.02
CA GLY A 20 -16.81 -25.80 9.79
C GLY A 20 -16.09 -25.24 8.58
N GLU A 21 -15.42 -24.10 8.69
CA GLU A 21 -14.54 -23.57 7.66
C GLU A 21 -13.14 -24.19 7.71
N PRO A 22 -12.40 -24.20 6.58
CA PRO A 22 -11.02 -24.64 6.55
C PRO A 22 -10.13 -23.81 7.48
N CYS A 23 -9.19 -24.44 8.18
CA CYS A 23 -8.20 -23.73 9.00
C CYS A 23 -7.24 -22.88 8.14
N ALA A 24 -6.94 -23.31 6.91
CA ALA A 24 -6.20 -22.50 5.94
C ALA A 24 -7.18 -21.72 5.06
N LEU A 25 -6.90 -20.45 4.81
CA LEU A 25 -7.72 -19.62 3.93
C LEU A 25 -7.78 -20.24 2.53
N PRO A 26 -9.00 -20.51 1.99
CA PRO A 26 -9.15 -20.94 0.60
C PRO A 26 -8.72 -19.86 -0.39
N VAL A 27 -8.19 -20.27 -1.55
CA VAL A 27 -7.88 -19.35 -2.65
C VAL A 27 -9.13 -19.12 -3.50
N TYR A 28 -9.67 -17.91 -3.46
CA TYR A 28 -10.86 -17.52 -4.20
C TYR A 28 -10.49 -17.02 -5.60
N GLN A 29 -10.52 -17.92 -6.58
CA GLN A 29 -10.25 -17.61 -7.99
C GLN A 29 -11.55 -17.31 -8.75
N SER A 30 -12.30 -16.33 -8.28
CA SER A 30 -13.56 -15.93 -8.91
C SER A 30 -13.53 -14.43 -9.19
N THR A 31 -14.13 -14.04 -10.32
CA THR A 31 -14.31 -12.61 -10.66
C THR A 31 -15.57 -12.05 -10.00
N THR A 32 -16.63 -12.85 -9.93
CA THR A 32 -17.96 -12.44 -9.46
C THR A 32 -18.48 -13.42 -8.42
N TYR A 33 -19.44 -12.98 -7.64
CA TYR A 33 -20.06 -13.74 -6.57
C TYR A 33 -21.57 -13.80 -6.78
N LYS A 34 -22.21 -14.90 -6.38
CA LYS A 34 -23.64 -15.12 -6.53
C LYS A 34 -24.39 -14.63 -5.31
N TYR A 35 -25.49 -13.93 -5.58
CA TYR A 35 -26.51 -13.57 -4.60
C TYR A 35 -27.88 -14.07 -5.07
N ASP A 36 -28.82 -14.21 -4.16
CA ASP A 36 -30.13 -14.79 -4.47
C ASP A 36 -31.09 -13.76 -5.06
N THR A 37 -30.91 -12.47 -4.75
CA THR A 37 -31.77 -11.39 -5.20
C THR A 37 -30.98 -10.22 -5.79
N THR A 38 -31.62 -9.47 -6.67
CA THR A 38 -31.07 -8.20 -7.21
C THR A 38 -31.02 -7.10 -6.15
N ASP A 39 -31.89 -7.16 -5.16
CA ASP A 39 -31.90 -6.17 -4.06
C ASP A 39 -30.67 -6.32 -3.16
N GLU A 40 -30.26 -7.55 -2.85
CA GLU A 40 -28.98 -7.80 -2.13
C GLU A 40 -27.80 -7.25 -2.89
N MET A 41 -27.72 -7.51 -4.19
CA MET A 41 -26.67 -6.94 -5.05
C MET A 41 -26.72 -5.42 -5.08
N GLY A 42 -27.90 -4.83 -5.18
CA GLY A 42 -28.09 -3.38 -5.13
C GLY A 42 -27.55 -2.74 -3.85
N GLN A 43 -27.78 -3.37 -2.70
CA GLN A 43 -27.26 -2.90 -1.40
C GLN A 43 -25.73 -2.92 -1.35
N LEU A 44 -25.08 -3.93 -1.95
CA LEU A 44 -23.62 -3.99 -2.04
C LEU A 44 -23.07 -2.87 -2.94
N PHE A 45 -23.68 -2.63 -4.10
CA PHE A 45 -23.32 -1.53 -5.00
C PHE A 45 -23.50 -0.15 -4.36
N ASP A 46 -24.54 0.00 -3.56
CA ASP A 46 -24.83 1.22 -2.80
C ASP A 46 -23.98 1.37 -1.54
N LEU A 47 -23.10 0.41 -1.26
CA LEU A 47 -22.27 0.33 -0.03
C LEU A 47 -23.09 0.36 1.26
N LYS A 48 -24.33 -0.18 1.22
CA LYS A 48 -25.25 -0.31 2.36
C LYS A 48 -25.14 -1.66 3.06
N ALA A 49 -24.50 -2.63 2.42
CA ALA A 49 -24.21 -3.95 2.97
C ALA A 49 -22.76 -4.34 2.70
N ASP A 50 -22.20 -5.15 3.60
CA ASP A 50 -20.87 -5.74 3.42
C ASP A 50 -20.98 -7.04 2.64
N GLY A 51 -19.99 -7.30 1.74
CA GLY A 51 -19.92 -8.54 1.00
C GLY A 51 -19.08 -8.43 -0.27
N TYR A 52 -18.73 -9.58 -0.81
CA TYR A 52 -17.93 -9.70 -2.02
C TYR A 52 -18.83 -9.79 -3.25
N PHE A 53 -18.70 -8.91 -4.21
CA PHE A 53 -19.47 -8.97 -5.44
C PHE A 53 -18.60 -8.95 -6.71
N TYR A 54 -17.42 -8.34 -6.64
CA TYR A 54 -16.49 -8.29 -7.77
C TYR A 54 -15.04 -8.20 -7.30
N THR A 55 -14.20 -9.13 -7.75
CA THR A 55 -12.81 -9.30 -7.28
C THR A 55 -11.90 -8.08 -7.50
N ARG A 56 -12.16 -7.24 -8.52
CA ARG A 56 -11.41 -5.99 -8.70
C ARG A 56 -11.56 -5.04 -7.52
N LEU A 57 -12.69 -5.09 -6.82
CA LEU A 57 -12.96 -4.25 -5.65
C LEU A 57 -12.57 -4.96 -4.35
N GLN A 58 -13.00 -6.21 -4.18
CA GLN A 58 -12.76 -6.99 -2.97
C GLN A 58 -12.69 -8.49 -3.29
N ASN A 59 -11.79 -9.20 -2.61
CA ASN A 59 -11.66 -10.65 -2.72
C ASN A 59 -11.22 -11.20 -1.37
N PRO A 60 -11.85 -12.28 -0.84
CA PRO A 60 -11.52 -12.82 0.48
C PRO A 60 -10.03 -13.16 0.66
N THR A 61 -9.37 -13.68 -0.39
CA THR A 61 -7.95 -14.01 -0.35
C THR A 61 -7.09 -12.75 -0.24
N ASN A 62 -7.38 -11.74 -1.05
CA ASN A 62 -6.65 -10.47 -1.03
C ASN A 62 -6.83 -9.74 0.30
N ASP A 63 -8.06 -9.71 0.81
CA ASP A 63 -8.39 -9.02 2.05
C ASP A 63 -7.72 -9.69 3.25
N ALA A 64 -7.67 -11.01 3.29
CA ALA A 64 -6.96 -11.74 4.34
C ALA A 64 -5.45 -11.47 4.33
N VAL A 65 -4.83 -11.40 3.14
CA VAL A 65 -3.41 -11.03 3.01
C VAL A 65 -3.18 -9.58 3.42
N ALA A 66 -4.04 -8.66 2.96
CA ALA A 66 -3.96 -7.25 3.33
C ALA A 66 -4.10 -7.05 4.85
N ALA A 67 -5.09 -7.70 5.47
CA ALA A 67 -5.30 -7.66 6.92
C ALA A 67 -4.10 -8.22 7.71
N LYS A 68 -3.48 -9.32 7.21
CA LYS A 68 -2.26 -9.87 7.80
C LYS A 68 -1.10 -8.87 7.75
N ILE A 69 -0.85 -8.26 6.60
CA ILE A 69 0.22 -7.27 6.46
C ILE A 69 -0.04 -6.06 7.35
N ALA A 70 -1.27 -5.55 7.40
CA ALA A 70 -1.64 -4.46 8.28
C ALA A 70 -1.37 -4.77 9.76
N ASP A 71 -1.70 -5.99 10.23
CA ASP A 71 -1.44 -6.38 11.63
C ASP A 71 0.06 -6.57 11.92
N LEU A 72 0.84 -7.10 10.98
CA LEU A 72 2.29 -7.27 11.11
C LEU A 72 3.03 -5.92 11.14
N GLU A 73 2.60 -4.97 10.35
CA GLU A 73 3.20 -3.62 10.26
C GLU A 73 2.61 -2.62 11.28
N GLY A 74 1.60 -3.04 12.07
CA GLY A 74 0.91 -2.15 13.00
C GLY A 74 0.08 -1.07 12.32
N GLY A 75 -0.29 -1.26 11.05
CA GLY A 75 -1.12 -0.36 10.26
C GLY A 75 -2.61 -0.54 10.54
N VAL A 76 -3.41 0.46 10.18
CA VAL A 76 -4.88 0.40 10.30
C VAL A 76 -5.52 -0.42 9.16
N ALA A 77 -4.89 -0.45 7.99
CA ALA A 77 -5.32 -1.20 6.82
C ALA A 77 -4.14 -1.36 5.84
N ALA A 78 -4.30 -2.26 4.87
CA ALA A 78 -3.40 -2.42 3.74
C ALA A 78 -4.19 -2.68 2.46
N ILE A 79 -3.59 -2.40 1.32
CA ILE A 79 -4.14 -2.72 0.00
C ILE A 79 -3.07 -3.43 -0.83
N LEU A 80 -3.47 -4.44 -1.57
CA LEU A 80 -2.59 -5.15 -2.49
C LEU A 80 -2.61 -4.50 -3.87
N THR A 81 -1.43 -4.39 -4.47
CA THR A 81 -1.24 -3.86 -5.82
C THR A 81 -0.52 -4.87 -6.71
N SER A 82 -0.54 -4.66 -8.01
CA SER A 82 0.09 -5.56 -9.00
C SER A 82 1.62 -5.52 -8.99
N SER A 83 2.22 -4.52 -8.35
CA SER A 83 3.67 -4.38 -8.25
C SER A 83 4.06 -3.37 -7.16
N GLY A 84 5.32 -3.44 -6.68
CA GLY A 84 5.86 -2.43 -5.77
C GLY A 84 5.85 -1.03 -6.39
N GLN A 85 6.07 -0.93 -7.71
CA GLN A 85 6.00 0.35 -8.41
C GLN A 85 4.58 0.93 -8.41
N ALA A 86 3.56 0.10 -8.55
CA ALA A 86 2.17 0.52 -8.40
C ALA A 86 1.87 0.97 -6.95
N ALA A 87 2.42 0.28 -5.95
CA ALA A 87 2.29 0.68 -4.55
C ALA A 87 2.89 2.08 -4.32
N ASN A 88 4.12 2.33 -4.80
CA ASN A 88 4.76 3.65 -4.70
C ASN A 88 3.97 4.73 -5.44
N PHE A 89 3.42 4.42 -6.63
CA PHE A 89 2.59 5.35 -7.37
C PHE A 89 1.34 5.74 -6.56
N TYR A 90 0.58 4.76 -6.10
CA TYR A 90 -0.68 5.03 -5.38
C TYR A 90 -0.45 5.69 -4.03
N ALA A 91 0.64 5.36 -3.32
CA ALA A 91 0.95 5.99 -2.05
C ALA A 91 1.14 7.51 -2.19
N VAL A 92 1.82 7.97 -3.24
CA VAL A 92 2.03 9.40 -3.49
C VAL A 92 0.80 10.03 -4.16
N PHE A 93 0.24 9.37 -5.18
CA PHE A 93 -0.89 9.89 -5.96
C PHE A 93 -2.17 10.07 -5.13
N ASN A 94 -2.35 9.26 -4.08
CA ASN A 94 -3.49 9.39 -3.16
C ASN A 94 -3.42 10.66 -2.28
N ILE A 95 -2.22 11.24 -2.12
CA ILE A 95 -1.97 12.37 -1.22
C ILE A 95 -1.77 13.67 -2.00
N CYS A 96 -1.17 13.57 -3.21
CA CYS A 96 -0.76 14.71 -4.02
C CYS A 96 -1.69 14.95 -5.20
N GLU A 97 -1.92 16.21 -5.50
CA GLU A 97 -2.62 16.72 -6.67
C GLU A 97 -1.67 17.53 -7.57
N ALA A 98 -2.13 17.91 -8.76
CA ALA A 98 -1.36 18.79 -9.64
C ALA A 98 -1.08 20.14 -8.95
N GLY A 99 0.17 20.55 -8.92
CA GLY A 99 0.64 21.72 -8.19
C GLY A 99 1.26 21.40 -6.84
N ASP A 100 1.17 20.18 -6.34
CA ASP A 100 1.81 19.74 -5.11
C ASP A 100 3.28 19.37 -5.31
N HIS A 101 3.99 19.21 -4.20
CA HIS A 101 5.43 18.96 -4.17
C HIS A 101 5.79 17.79 -3.26
N VAL A 102 6.80 17.03 -3.68
CA VAL A 102 7.39 15.91 -2.95
C VAL A 102 8.86 16.21 -2.65
N VAL A 103 9.32 15.88 -1.45
CA VAL A 103 10.75 15.81 -1.13
C VAL A 103 11.15 14.34 -1.04
N ALA A 104 12.20 13.93 -1.72
CA ALA A 104 12.66 12.55 -1.72
C ALA A 104 14.18 12.44 -1.57
N ALA A 105 14.65 11.35 -0.96
CA ALA A 105 16.08 11.07 -0.94
C ALA A 105 16.58 10.71 -2.35
N SER A 106 17.77 11.20 -2.72
CA SER A 106 18.38 10.97 -4.04
C SER A 106 18.78 9.51 -4.26
N THR A 107 18.97 8.75 -3.18
CA THR A 107 19.47 7.36 -3.19
C THR A 107 18.35 6.30 -3.12
N ILE A 108 17.09 6.70 -3.32
CA ILE A 108 15.97 5.74 -3.41
C ILE A 108 16.12 4.83 -4.63
N TYR A 109 15.37 3.74 -4.66
CA TYR A 109 15.34 2.81 -5.80
C TYR A 109 15.12 3.56 -7.12
N GLY A 110 15.94 3.25 -8.13
CA GLY A 110 15.94 3.97 -9.42
C GLY A 110 14.60 4.01 -10.14
N GLY A 111 13.75 2.98 -9.98
CA GLY A 111 12.38 2.99 -10.49
C GLY A 111 11.50 4.04 -9.80
N THR A 112 11.63 4.19 -8.48
CA THR A 112 10.93 5.22 -7.71
C THR A 112 11.48 6.61 -8.01
N PHE A 113 12.80 6.76 -8.19
CA PHE A 113 13.40 8.00 -8.65
C PHE A 113 12.80 8.47 -9.98
N ASN A 114 12.75 7.58 -10.99
CA ASN A 114 12.14 7.89 -12.28
C ASN A 114 10.63 8.17 -12.18
N LEU A 115 9.94 7.46 -11.31
CA LEU A 115 8.52 7.71 -11.06
C LEU A 115 8.31 9.15 -10.60
N LEU A 116 9.06 9.61 -9.61
CA LEU A 116 8.96 10.97 -9.05
C LEU A 116 9.51 12.03 -10.03
N ALA A 117 10.68 11.79 -10.64
CA ALA A 117 11.34 12.77 -11.49
C ALA A 117 10.65 12.98 -12.85
N VAL A 118 10.04 11.92 -13.41
CA VAL A 118 9.51 11.94 -14.78
C VAL A 118 8.00 11.78 -14.82
N THR A 119 7.47 10.73 -14.18
CA THR A 119 6.04 10.40 -14.31
C THR A 119 5.18 11.40 -13.53
N PHE A 120 5.50 11.67 -12.27
CA PHE A 120 4.75 12.62 -11.45
C PHE A 120 4.87 14.07 -11.97
N LYS A 121 6.01 14.42 -12.54
CA LYS A 121 6.17 15.73 -13.20
C LYS A 121 5.19 15.92 -14.37
N LYS A 122 4.92 14.86 -15.15
CA LYS A 122 3.89 14.90 -16.20
C LYS A 122 2.47 15.07 -15.65
N LEU A 123 2.25 14.68 -14.39
CA LEU A 123 0.98 14.86 -13.68
C LEU A 123 0.90 16.22 -12.96
N GLY A 124 1.90 17.07 -13.11
CA GLY A 124 1.95 18.38 -12.46
C GLY A 124 2.41 18.34 -11.00
N ILE A 125 2.99 17.25 -10.54
CA ILE A 125 3.54 17.09 -9.19
C ILE A 125 5.07 17.20 -9.29
N ASP A 126 5.66 18.19 -8.61
CA ASP A 126 7.10 18.41 -8.61
C ASP A 126 7.79 17.63 -7.48
N CYS A 127 9.06 17.29 -7.70
CA CYS A 127 9.88 16.62 -6.71
C CYS A 127 11.23 17.31 -6.55
N THR A 128 11.66 17.53 -5.29
CA THR A 128 13.03 17.91 -4.95
C THR A 128 13.74 16.70 -4.33
N PHE A 129 14.89 16.33 -4.93
CA PHE A 129 15.73 15.27 -4.38
C PHE A 129 16.79 15.87 -3.47
N VAL A 130 16.97 15.26 -2.30
CA VAL A 130 17.94 15.67 -1.27
C VAL A 130 18.95 14.55 -1.07
N ASP A 131 20.21 14.90 -0.89
CA ASP A 131 21.26 13.92 -0.60
C ASP A 131 21.02 13.26 0.76
N THR A 132 21.42 11.99 0.91
CA THR A 132 21.35 11.29 2.19
C THR A 132 22.28 11.84 3.25
N ASP A 133 23.37 12.52 2.82
CA ASP A 133 24.34 13.18 3.71
C ASP A 133 24.02 14.67 3.93
N ALA A 134 22.87 15.15 3.43
CA ALA A 134 22.44 16.54 3.62
C ALA A 134 22.21 16.87 5.09
N THR A 135 22.53 18.10 5.47
CA THR A 135 22.28 18.62 6.81
C THR A 135 20.77 18.86 7.03
N GLU A 136 20.36 19.03 8.29
CA GLU A 136 18.97 19.33 8.62
C GLU A 136 18.49 20.63 7.94
N GLU A 137 19.37 21.63 7.83
CA GLU A 137 19.08 22.89 7.17
C GLU A 137 18.84 22.73 5.68
N GLU A 138 19.64 21.89 5.01
CA GLU A 138 19.47 21.59 3.58
C GLU A 138 18.19 20.79 3.32
N ILE A 139 17.88 19.83 4.20
CA ILE A 139 16.62 19.08 4.14
C ILE A 139 15.44 20.03 4.35
N ALA A 140 15.52 20.91 5.36
CA ALA A 140 14.47 21.89 5.65
C ALA A 140 14.26 22.86 4.48
N ALA A 141 15.34 23.31 3.83
CA ALA A 141 15.28 24.21 2.67
C ALA A 141 14.63 23.58 1.44
N ALA A 142 14.61 22.25 1.34
CA ALA A 142 13.94 21.52 0.26
C ALA A 142 12.40 21.53 0.38
N PHE A 143 11.84 21.80 1.57
CA PHE A 143 10.41 21.89 1.77
C PHE A 143 9.85 23.21 1.26
N LYS A 144 8.75 23.12 0.53
CA LYS A 144 8.00 24.27 -0.02
C LYS A 144 6.61 24.32 0.66
N PRO A 145 5.90 25.46 0.58
CA PRO A 145 4.56 25.57 1.15
C PRO A 145 3.55 24.53 0.64
N ASN A 146 3.77 24.03 -0.58
CA ASN A 146 2.97 23.00 -1.24
C ASN A 146 3.56 21.58 -1.11
N THR A 147 4.54 21.35 -0.24
CA THR A 147 5.07 20.00 0.00
C THR A 147 4.07 19.18 0.79
N LYS A 148 3.65 18.05 0.22
CA LYS A 148 2.70 17.10 0.83
C LYS A 148 3.35 15.82 1.32
N VAL A 149 4.44 15.39 0.67
CA VAL A 149 5.07 14.10 0.94
C VAL A 149 6.57 14.28 1.11
N ARG A 150 7.13 13.60 2.11
CA ARG A 150 8.55 13.28 2.20
C ARG A 150 8.72 11.77 2.00
N SER A 151 9.55 11.38 1.04
CA SER A 151 9.83 9.98 0.72
C SER A 151 11.29 9.64 0.98
N GLU A 152 11.53 8.57 1.71
CA GLU A 152 12.85 7.99 1.91
C GLU A 152 12.76 6.47 1.87
N GLU A 153 13.83 5.81 1.42
CA GLU A 153 13.93 4.36 1.46
C GLU A 153 14.66 3.95 2.74
N ARG A 154 13.96 3.21 3.60
CA ARG A 154 14.58 2.61 4.78
C ARG A 154 15.32 1.34 4.36
N ARG A 155 16.65 1.38 4.38
CA ARG A 155 17.46 0.17 4.24
C ARG A 155 17.48 -0.58 5.56
N VAL A 156 16.96 -1.79 5.57
CA VAL A 156 17.02 -2.71 6.69
C VAL A 156 17.99 -3.83 6.36
N GLY A 157 19.14 -3.86 7.07
CA GLY A 157 20.13 -4.90 6.96
C GLY A 157 21.12 -4.76 5.80
N LYS A 158 22.27 -5.44 5.94
CA LYS A 158 23.34 -5.45 4.90
C LYS A 158 22.99 -6.28 3.68
N GLU A 159 21.99 -7.13 3.78
CA GLU A 159 21.54 -8.04 2.72
C GLU A 159 20.99 -7.29 1.51
N CYS A 160 20.39 -6.14 1.74
CA CYS A 160 19.88 -5.26 0.67
C CYS A 160 20.99 -4.58 -0.14
N GLN A 161 22.17 -4.36 0.44
CA GLN A 161 23.26 -3.67 -0.24
C GLN A 161 23.90 -4.48 -1.37
N LEU A 162 23.79 -5.80 -1.34
CA LEU A 162 24.41 -6.71 -2.32
C LEU A 162 23.48 -7.09 -3.48
N ARG A 163 22.17 -6.86 -3.36
CA ARG A 163 21.17 -7.30 -4.34
C ARG A 163 20.53 -6.18 -5.17
N CYS A 164 20.76 -4.93 -4.81
CA CYS A 164 20.21 -3.75 -5.52
C CYS A 164 21.24 -3.05 -6.42
N ARG A 165 22.18 -3.84 -7.02
CA ARG A 165 23.09 -3.35 -8.07
C ARG A 165 22.59 -3.74 -9.43
#